data_247b4a812d065cc146eed7e110d71858
#
_entry.id   247b4a812d065cc146eed7e110d71858
#
_cell.length_a   1.000
_cell.length_b   1.000
_cell.length_c   1.000
_cell.angle_alpha   90.00
_cell.angle_beta   90.00
_cell.angle_gamma   90.00
#
_symmetry.space_group_name_H-M   'P 1'
#
loop_
_entity.id
_entity.type
_entity.pdbx_description
1 polymer ?
#
loop_
_entity_poly.entity_id
_entity_poly.type
_entity_poly.pdbx_seq_one_letter_code
_entity_poly.pdbx_strand_id
1 'polypeptide(L)'
;TQNKIIDKLQSLIKGISSRIFASIQGIEYRMGDIVTITNGNSNVQDAVTQSKEGLYPFFDRSEDIKYLPTFLFDKEAIIYPGEGTEFMPRYFKGKFALHQRCYAIFDFNEIINARFLYFYLKTRNSYFVKNAVGSTVPSLRLDTFQKLKVIIPPKKIQHSVSLCLSSMEQKCNVEKKILQKLLKQKLYLLRQMFI
;
A
#
# COMPACT_ATOMS: atom_id res chain seq x y z
N THR A 1 -9.32 -25.35 0.39
CA THR A 1 -8.31 -24.99 -0.60
C THR A 1 -7.52 -23.78 -0.15
N GLN A 2 -6.27 -23.62 -0.63
CA GLN A 2 -5.37 -22.51 -0.27
C GLN A 2 -6.00 -21.12 -0.52
N ASN A 3 -6.72 -20.95 -1.61
CA ASN A 3 -7.47 -19.71 -1.90
C ASN A 3 -8.44 -19.36 -0.77
N LYS A 4 -9.24 -20.33 -0.28
CA LYS A 4 -10.17 -20.08 0.83
C LYS A 4 -9.48 -19.63 2.11
N ILE A 5 -8.26 -20.11 2.37
CA ILE A 5 -7.45 -19.68 3.53
C ILE A 5 -7.03 -18.20 3.35
N ILE A 6 -6.53 -17.85 2.18
CA ILE A 6 -6.12 -16.49 1.85
C ILE A 6 -7.32 -15.53 1.96
N ASP A 7 -8.46 -15.88 1.38
CA ASP A 7 -9.68 -15.05 1.41
C ASP A 7 -10.18 -14.84 2.85
N LYS A 8 -10.17 -15.90 3.66
CA LYS A 8 -10.53 -15.79 5.08
C LYS A 8 -9.56 -14.90 5.86
N LEU A 9 -8.25 -15.03 5.63
CA LEU A 9 -7.25 -14.17 6.27
C LEU A 9 -7.42 -12.71 5.87
N GLN A 10 -7.63 -12.42 4.59
CA GLN A 10 -7.87 -11.05 4.11
C GLN A 10 -9.14 -10.45 4.71
N SER A 11 -10.23 -11.22 4.75
CA SER A 11 -11.50 -10.80 5.37
C SER A 11 -11.34 -10.55 6.87
N LEU A 12 -10.58 -11.40 7.57
CA LEU A 12 -10.28 -11.25 8.98
C LEU A 12 -9.45 -9.99 9.25
N ILE A 13 -8.39 -9.76 8.47
CA ILE A 13 -7.55 -8.55 8.57
C ILE A 13 -8.41 -7.30 8.36
N LYS A 14 -9.25 -7.29 7.33
CA LYS A 14 -10.17 -6.17 7.05
C LYS A 14 -11.13 -5.92 8.21
N GLY A 15 -11.76 -6.97 8.74
CA GLY A 15 -12.70 -6.86 9.84
C GLY A 15 -12.05 -6.39 11.14
N ILE A 16 -10.89 -6.94 11.50
CA ILE A 16 -10.13 -6.53 12.69
C ILE A 16 -9.65 -5.09 12.54
N SER A 17 -9.06 -4.72 11.39
CA SER A 17 -8.62 -3.35 11.13
C SER A 17 -9.77 -2.36 11.26
N SER A 18 -10.93 -2.65 10.64
CA SER A 18 -12.11 -1.78 10.71
C SER A 18 -12.59 -1.59 12.15
N ARG A 19 -12.61 -2.64 12.97
CA ARG A 19 -13.01 -2.54 14.39
C ARG A 19 -12.02 -1.74 15.20
N ILE A 20 -10.72 -2.01 15.07
CA ILE A 20 -9.67 -1.27 15.79
C ILE A 20 -9.78 0.23 15.47
N PHE A 21 -9.80 0.59 14.18
CA PHE A 21 -9.78 1.99 13.77
C PHE A 21 -11.13 2.71 13.93
N ALA A 22 -12.24 2.00 14.13
CA ALA A 22 -13.52 2.58 14.50
C ALA A 22 -13.60 2.93 16.00
N SER A 23 -12.90 2.20 16.86
CA SER A 23 -12.93 2.38 18.32
C SER A 23 -11.69 3.11 18.88
N ILE A 24 -10.70 3.40 18.02
CA ILE A 24 -9.46 3.99 18.49
C ILE A 24 -9.68 5.43 18.97
N GLN A 25 -9.14 5.75 20.13
CA GLN A 25 -9.19 7.09 20.71
C GLN A 25 -7.82 7.74 20.62
N GLY A 26 -7.78 9.04 20.38
CA GLY A 26 -6.55 9.80 20.23
C GLY A 26 -6.82 11.24 19.88
N ILE A 27 -5.78 11.96 19.50
CA ILE A 27 -5.86 13.34 19.06
C ILE A 27 -6.11 13.36 17.55
N GLU A 28 -7.06 14.17 17.10
CA GLU A 28 -7.34 14.36 15.69
C GLU A 28 -6.37 15.38 15.08
N TYR A 29 -5.76 15.01 13.96
CA TYR A 29 -4.91 15.88 13.16
C TYR A 29 -5.38 15.91 11.70
N ARG A 30 -5.09 16.98 10.99
CA ARG A 30 -5.12 16.96 9.52
C ARG A 30 -3.86 16.25 9.02
N MET A 31 -4.01 15.35 8.07
CA MET A 31 -2.87 14.58 7.57
C MET A 31 -1.78 15.46 6.98
N GLY A 32 -2.14 16.56 6.28
CA GLY A 32 -1.17 17.50 5.74
C GLY A 32 -0.31 18.22 6.77
N ASP A 33 -0.72 18.27 8.04
CA ASP A 33 0.03 18.93 9.10
C ASP A 33 1.11 18.02 9.74
N ILE A 34 1.04 16.72 9.46
CA ILE A 34 1.82 15.70 10.18
C ILE A 34 2.66 14.79 9.27
N VAL A 35 2.54 14.93 7.96
CA VAL A 35 3.33 14.20 6.95
C VAL A 35 3.60 15.07 5.72
N THR A 36 4.65 14.74 4.97
CA THR A 36 4.88 15.29 3.63
C THR A 36 4.19 14.44 2.58
N ILE A 37 3.53 15.08 1.62
CA ILE A 37 2.80 14.40 0.55
C ILE A 37 3.20 15.02 -0.79
N THR A 38 3.64 14.21 -1.74
CA THR A 38 4.01 14.70 -3.08
C THR A 38 3.73 13.65 -4.16
N ASN A 39 3.71 14.11 -5.40
CA ASN A 39 3.63 13.24 -6.58
C ASN A 39 5.01 12.72 -6.98
N GLY A 40 4.99 11.67 -7.81
CA GLY A 40 6.18 11.25 -8.55
C GLY A 40 6.46 12.14 -9.76
N ASN A 41 7.52 11.79 -10.48
CA ASN A 41 7.94 12.50 -11.69
C ASN A 41 8.27 11.56 -12.87
N SER A 42 8.12 10.25 -12.67
CA SER A 42 8.53 9.25 -13.66
C SER A 42 7.35 8.77 -14.52
N ASN A 43 7.66 8.32 -15.74
CA ASN A 43 6.70 7.75 -16.68
C ASN A 43 6.87 6.25 -16.83
N VAL A 44 5.81 5.56 -17.27
CA VAL A 44 5.77 4.09 -17.41
C VAL A 44 6.59 3.60 -18.60
N GLN A 45 6.84 4.45 -19.61
CA GLN A 45 7.42 4.04 -20.90
C GLN A 45 8.80 3.40 -20.78
N ASP A 46 9.61 3.83 -19.80
CA ASP A 46 10.97 3.34 -19.58
C ASP A 46 11.05 2.20 -18.56
N ALA A 47 9.90 1.79 -18.01
CA ALA A 47 9.85 0.83 -16.92
C ALA A 47 9.87 -0.61 -17.43
N VAL A 48 10.71 -1.45 -16.82
CA VAL A 48 10.78 -2.89 -17.09
C VAL A 48 10.07 -3.70 -16.01
N THR A 49 9.57 -4.88 -16.38
CA THR A 49 8.80 -5.75 -15.47
C THR A 49 9.67 -6.67 -14.62
N GLN A 50 10.94 -6.85 -14.99
CA GLN A 50 11.86 -7.74 -14.30
C GLN A 50 12.86 -6.96 -13.46
N SER A 51 13.03 -7.39 -12.20
CA SER A 51 14.08 -6.86 -11.34
C SER A 51 15.44 -7.32 -11.84
N LYS A 52 16.39 -6.37 -11.95
CA LYS A 52 17.81 -6.61 -12.26
C LYS A 52 18.65 -5.74 -11.34
N GLU A 53 19.93 -6.09 -11.19
CA GLU A 53 20.89 -5.27 -10.47
C GLU A 53 20.96 -3.85 -11.08
N GLY A 54 21.06 -2.83 -10.24
CA GLY A 54 21.06 -1.42 -10.66
C GLY A 54 19.69 -0.82 -10.96
N LEU A 55 18.60 -1.60 -10.83
CA LEU A 55 17.24 -1.09 -11.01
C LEU A 55 16.51 -0.91 -9.66
N TYR A 56 15.69 0.11 -9.58
CA TYR A 56 14.91 0.47 -8.40
C TYR A 56 13.42 0.21 -8.64
N PRO A 57 12.68 -0.23 -7.61
CA PRO A 57 11.23 -0.38 -7.69
C PRO A 57 10.56 0.90 -8.17
N PHE A 58 9.67 0.77 -9.12
CA PHE A 58 8.85 1.85 -9.67
C PHE A 58 7.38 1.54 -9.39
N PHE A 59 6.73 2.48 -8.75
CA PHE A 59 5.32 2.38 -8.39
C PHE A 59 4.47 3.27 -9.29
N ASP A 60 3.52 2.64 -9.96
CA ASP A 60 2.44 3.28 -10.69
C ASP A 60 1.07 2.83 -10.14
N ARG A 61 0.00 3.04 -10.89
CA ARG A 61 -1.35 2.62 -10.51
C ARG A 61 -1.57 1.10 -10.53
N SER A 62 -0.69 0.34 -11.19
CA SER A 62 -0.82 -1.12 -11.26
C SER A 62 -0.38 -1.78 -9.94
N GLU A 63 -0.89 -2.98 -9.66
CA GLU A 63 -0.44 -3.75 -8.50
C GLU A 63 0.99 -4.29 -8.67
N ASP A 64 1.40 -4.55 -9.91
CA ASP A 64 2.70 -5.07 -10.23
C ASP A 64 3.79 -4.00 -10.07
N ILE A 65 4.87 -4.38 -9.41
CA ILE A 65 6.05 -3.51 -9.26
C ILE A 65 6.87 -3.61 -10.54
N LYS A 66 7.11 -2.47 -11.16
CA LYS A 66 8.05 -2.29 -12.26
C LYS A 66 9.37 -1.75 -11.75
N TYR A 67 10.34 -1.55 -12.64
CA TYR A 67 11.67 -1.11 -12.24
C TYR A 67 12.20 -0.07 -13.22
N LEU A 68 12.95 0.91 -12.66
CA LEU A 68 13.64 1.96 -13.41
C LEU A 68 15.12 2.05 -12.99
N PRO A 69 16.02 2.55 -13.85
CA PRO A 69 17.43 2.73 -13.52
C PRO A 69 17.69 3.90 -12.53
N THR A 70 16.71 4.73 -12.30
CA THR A 70 16.77 5.88 -11.39
C THR A 70 15.73 5.76 -10.28
N PHE A 71 15.99 6.41 -9.16
CA PHE A 71 15.03 6.55 -8.07
C PHE A 71 14.79 8.03 -7.77
N LEU A 72 13.62 8.36 -7.24
CA LEU A 72 13.25 9.69 -6.79
C LEU A 72 13.33 9.83 -5.27
N PHE A 73 13.03 8.77 -4.54
CA PHE A 73 12.97 8.74 -3.09
C PHE A 73 13.89 7.66 -2.52
N ASP A 74 14.50 7.94 -1.37
CA ASP A 74 15.16 6.96 -0.49
C ASP A 74 14.59 7.15 0.90
N LYS A 75 13.36 6.66 1.10
CA LYS A 75 12.56 6.96 2.30
C LYS A 75 11.66 5.78 2.69
N GLU A 76 11.19 5.83 3.92
CA GLU A 76 10.00 5.10 4.35
C GLU A 76 8.76 5.87 3.89
N ALA A 77 7.88 5.22 3.12
CA ALA A 77 6.75 5.90 2.51
C ALA A 77 5.48 5.01 2.44
N ILE A 78 4.34 5.69 2.41
CA ILE A 78 3.05 5.12 2.03
C ILE A 78 2.72 5.64 0.64
N ILE A 79 2.55 4.73 -0.31
CA ILE A 79 2.38 5.03 -1.72
C ILE A 79 0.94 4.80 -2.13
N TYR A 80 0.34 5.79 -2.81
CA TYR A 80 -1.03 5.73 -3.31
C TYR A 80 -1.09 5.81 -4.83
N PRO A 81 -1.94 4.99 -5.50
CA PRO A 81 -2.36 5.29 -6.86
C PRO A 81 -3.17 6.59 -6.85
N GLY A 82 -2.88 7.50 -7.75
CA GLY A 82 -3.62 8.76 -7.86
C GLY A 82 -4.84 8.67 -8.77
N GLU A 83 -5.02 7.56 -9.50
CA GLU A 83 -6.12 7.31 -10.43
C GLU A 83 -6.63 5.88 -10.29
N GLY A 84 -7.93 5.67 -10.48
CA GLY A 84 -8.55 4.35 -10.48
C GLY A 84 -9.91 4.33 -9.78
N THR A 85 -10.47 3.13 -9.65
CA THR A 85 -11.74 2.88 -8.95
C THR A 85 -11.55 2.54 -7.47
N GLU A 86 -10.33 2.18 -7.08
CA GLU A 86 -9.92 1.92 -5.71
C GLU A 86 -8.57 2.58 -5.43
N PHE A 87 -8.42 3.06 -4.20
CA PHE A 87 -7.23 3.78 -3.76
C PHE A 87 -6.61 3.07 -2.55
N MET A 88 -5.98 1.92 -2.82
CA MET A 88 -5.35 1.12 -1.77
C MET A 88 -3.88 1.48 -1.62
N PRO A 89 -3.43 1.85 -0.40
CA PRO A 89 -2.05 2.21 -0.16
C PRO A 89 -1.12 1.00 -0.20
N ARG A 90 0.12 1.25 -0.58
CA ARG A 90 1.26 0.34 -0.45
C ARG A 90 2.28 0.95 0.50
N TYR A 91 2.92 0.11 1.30
CA TYR A 91 4.00 0.54 2.17
C TYR A 91 5.34 0.10 1.60
N PHE A 92 6.29 1.01 1.55
CA PHE A 92 7.64 0.73 1.08
C PHE A 92 8.69 1.49 1.91
N LYS A 93 9.89 0.92 2.02
CA LYS A 93 11.04 1.56 2.66
C LYS A 93 12.28 1.29 1.82
N GLY A 94 12.98 2.34 1.42
CA GLY A 94 14.20 2.31 0.62
C GLY A 94 14.09 3.17 -0.63
N LYS A 95 14.94 2.88 -1.62
CA LYS A 95 15.02 3.62 -2.88
C LYS A 95 13.91 3.20 -3.83
N PHE A 96 13.13 4.15 -4.36
CA PHE A 96 12.07 3.89 -5.32
C PHE A 96 11.81 5.07 -6.26
N ALA A 97 11.30 4.75 -7.44
CA ALA A 97 10.74 5.69 -8.38
C ALA A 97 9.21 5.70 -8.26
N LEU A 98 8.58 6.80 -8.63
CA LEU A 98 7.14 6.99 -8.50
C LEU A 98 6.58 7.66 -9.75
N HIS A 99 5.46 7.12 -10.27
CA HIS A 99 4.76 7.71 -11.39
C HIS A 99 4.18 9.08 -11.04
N GLN A 100 4.20 10.02 -12.00
CA GLN A 100 3.73 11.40 -11.82
C GLN A 100 2.28 11.53 -11.33
N ARG A 101 1.44 10.49 -11.53
CA ARG A 101 0.05 10.46 -11.07
C ARG A 101 -0.14 9.61 -9.81
N CYS A 102 0.94 9.23 -9.13
CA CYS A 102 0.89 8.55 -7.85
C CYS A 102 1.40 9.50 -6.75
N TYR A 103 0.99 9.24 -5.52
CA TYR A 103 1.38 10.03 -4.36
C TYR A 103 2.26 9.21 -3.42
N ALA A 104 3.30 9.84 -2.88
CA ALA A 104 4.06 9.34 -1.74
C ALA A 104 3.78 10.19 -0.51
N ILE A 105 3.57 9.53 0.63
CA ILE A 105 3.39 10.10 1.96
C ILE A 105 4.59 9.67 2.78
N PHE A 106 5.38 10.60 3.26
CA PHE A 106 6.66 10.35 3.95
C PHE A 106 6.98 11.49 4.93
N ASP A 107 8.17 11.50 5.53
CA ASP A 107 8.60 12.45 6.55
C ASP A 107 7.54 12.59 7.66
N PHE A 108 7.22 11.44 8.25
CA PHE A 108 6.25 11.34 9.33
C PHE A 108 6.71 12.10 10.56
N ASN A 109 5.85 12.96 11.10
CA ASN A 109 6.11 13.63 12.37
C ASN A 109 6.42 12.61 13.48
N GLU A 110 7.20 13.01 14.47
CA GLU A 110 7.59 12.15 15.60
C GLU A 110 6.42 11.49 16.33
N ILE A 111 5.24 12.10 16.33
CA ILE A 111 4.05 11.53 16.97
C ILE A 111 3.49 10.31 16.24
N ILE A 112 3.91 10.04 15.00
CA ILE A 112 3.32 9.02 14.12
C ILE A 112 4.26 7.83 13.97
N ASN A 113 3.64 6.64 13.93
CA ASN A 113 4.24 5.42 13.42
C ASN A 113 3.74 5.20 11.97
N ALA A 114 4.66 5.17 11.01
CA ALA A 114 4.33 5.04 9.59
C ALA A 114 3.50 3.78 9.27
N ARG A 115 3.83 2.65 9.93
CA ARG A 115 3.06 1.39 9.75
C ARG A 115 1.65 1.49 10.31
N PHE A 116 1.47 2.19 11.44
CA PHE A 116 0.15 2.47 12.00
C PHE A 116 -0.68 3.30 11.00
N LEU A 117 -0.11 4.38 10.48
CA LEU A 117 -0.79 5.24 9.51
C LEU A 117 -1.12 4.46 8.23
N TYR A 118 -0.22 3.61 7.73
CA TYR A 118 -0.49 2.73 6.60
C TYR A 118 -1.74 1.88 6.81
N PHE A 119 -1.86 1.19 7.95
CA PHE A 119 -3.04 0.36 8.25
C PHE A 119 -4.30 1.20 8.45
N TYR A 120 -4.18 2.36 9.09
CA TYR A 120 -5.29 3.32 9.22
C TYR A 120 -5.81 3.71 7.83
N LEU A 121 -4.93 4.10 6.95
CA LEU A 121 -5.26 4.56 5.60
C LEU A 121 -5.88 3.44 4.74
N LYS A 122 -5.49 2.19 4.93
CA LYS A 122 -6.16 1.03 4.27
C LYS A 122 -7.66 0.94 4.59
N THR A 123 -8.10 1.45 5.73
CA THR A 123 -9.53 1.48 6.09
C THR A 123 -10.27 2.68 5.52
N ARG A 124 -9.58 3.62 4.86
CA ARG A 124 -10.13 4.89 4.36
C ARG A 124 -10.41 4.92 2.86
N ASN A 125 -10.42 3.76 2.18
CA ASN A 125 -10.68 3.71 0.74
C ASN A 125 -12.00 4.42 0.35
N SER A 126 -13.07 4.25 1.11
CA SER A 126 -14.35 4.91 0.86
C SER A 126 -14.26 6.46 0.90
N TYR A 127 -13.42 7.01 1.78
CA TYR A 127 -13.15 8.45 1.80
C TYR A 127 -12.48 8.90 0.50
N PHE A 128 -11.45 8.18 0.05
CA PHE A 128 -10.75 8.53 -1.18
C PHE A 128 -11.63 8.38 -2.42
N VAL A 129 -12.40 7.31 -2.51
CA VAL A 129 -13.35 7.09 -3.62
C VAL A 129 -14.40 8.21 -3.65
N LYS A 130 -14.95 8.61 -2.50
CA LYS A 130 -15.95 9.69 -2.42
C LYS A 130 -15.41 11.06 -2.84
N ASN A 131 -14.12 11.33 -2.59
CA ASN A 131 -13.48 12.62 -2.87
C ASN A 131 -12.64 12.62 -4.15
N ALA A 132 -12.62 11.52 -4.90
CA ALA A 132 -11.99 11.48 -6.21
C ALA A 132 -12.81 12.30 -7.21
N VAL A 133 -12.13 12.94 -8.16
CA VAL A 133 -12.74 13.80 -9.18
C VAL A 133 -12.55 13.20 -10.58
N GLY A 134 -13.47 13.48 -11.46
CA GLY A 134 -13.48 12.97 -12.85
C GLY A 134 -14.50 11.85 -13.04
N SER A 135 -15.19 11.89 -14.18
CA SER A 135 -16.27 10.96 -14.53
C SER A 135 -15.77 9.68 -15.20
N THR A 136 -14.72 9.78 -16.02
CA THR A 136 -14.19 8.65 -16.79
C THR A 136 -13.15 7.86 -16.01
N VAL A 137 -12.18 8.56 -15.42
CA VAL A 137 -11.17 7.97 -14.54
C VAL A 137 -11.10 8.82 -13.26
N PRO A 138 -11.66 8.32 -12.16
CA PRO A 138 -11.57 9.01 -10.89
C PRO A 138 -10.11 9.26 -10.49
N SER A 139 -9.80 10.50 -10.10
CA SER A 139 -8.44 10.94 -9.77
C SER A 139 -8.43 11.62 -8.41
N LEU A 140 -7.42 11.34 -7.61
CA LEU A 140 -7.18 12.02 -6.34
C LEU A 140 -6.41 13.33 -6.56
N ARG A 141 -6.67 14.29 -5.70
CA ARG A 141 -5.94 15.54 -5.63
C ARG A 141 -5.15 15.62 -4.33
N LEU A 142 -4.10 16.41 -4.31
CA LEU A 142 -3.26 16.59 -3.13
C LEU A 142 -4.06 17.04 -1.91
N ASP A 143 -5.00 17.95 -2.09
CA ASP A 143 -5.86 18.48 -1.03
C ASP A 143 -6.78 17.40 -0.41
N THR A 144 -7.14 16.37 -1.15
CA THR A 144 -7.87 15.20 -0.62
C THR A 144 -7.09 14.51 0.49
N PHE A 145 -5.79 14.37 0.30
CA PHE A 145 -4.90 13.82 1.33
C PHE A 145 -4.70 14.80 2.49
N GLN A 146 -4.41 16.05 2.18
CA GLN A 146 -4.10 17.07 3.20
C GLN A 146 -5.27 17.32 4.17
N LYS A 147 -6.50 17.29 3.66
CA LYS A 147 -7.72 17.52 4.45
C LYS A 147 -8.21 16.31 5.23
N LEU A 148 -7.67 15.12 4.96
CA LEU A 148 -8.07 13.91 5.69
C LEU A 148 -7.75 14.06 7.16
N LYS A 149 -8.77 13.88 8.00
CA LYS A 149 -8.62 13.83 9.46
C LYS A 149 -8.22 12.43 9.89
N VAL A 150 -7.18 12.35 10.69
CA VAL A 150 -6.63 11.12 11.22
C VAL A 150 -6.56 11.17 12.74
N ILE A 151 -6.95 10.09 13.40
CA ILE A 151 -6.89 9.96 14.85
C ILE A 151 -5.59 9.28 15.23
N ILE A 152 -4.76 9.94 15.99
CA ILE A 152 -3.45 9.48 16.41
C ILE A 152 -3.47 9.15 17.90
N PRO A 153 -3.45 7.87 18.28
CA PRO A 153 -3.37 7.44 19.67
C PRO A 153 -1.94 7.53 20.20
N PRO A 154 -1.71 7.33 21.51
CA PRO A 154 -0.37 7.25 22.07
C PRO A 154 0.51 6.24 21.35
N LYS A 155 1.83 6.52 21.25
CA LYS A 155 2.82 5.69 20.54
C LYS A 155 2.74 4.20 20.87
N LYS A 156 2.52 3.86 22.14
CA LYS A 156 2.39 2.47 22.59
C LYS A 156 1.26 1.75 21.89
N ILE A 157 0.11 2.41 21.74
CA ILE A 157 -1.07 1.87 21.05
C ILE A 157 -0.77 1.71 19.54
N GLN A 158 -0.19 2.75 18.91
CA GLN A 158 0.22 2.68 17.51
C GLN A 158 1.15 1.48 17.25
N HIS A 159 2.15 1.29 18.11
CA HIS A 159 3.11 0.20 18.00
C HIS A 159 2.42 -1.17 18.11
N SER A 160 1.58 -1.37 19.12
CA SER A 160 0.85 -2.63 19.33
C SER A 160 -0.07 -2.96 18.14
N VAL A 161 -0.82 -1.98 17.63
CA VAL A 161 -1.68 -2.15 16.46
C VAL A 161 -0.86 -2.49 15.21
N SER A 162 0.26 -1.78 15.00
CA SER A 162 1.15 -2.02 13.86
C SER A 162 1.75 -3.42 13.88
N LEU A 163 2.21 -3.91 15.01
CA LEU A 163 2.75 -5.26 15.16
C LEU A 163 1.69 -6.32 14.87
N CYS A 164 0.51 -6.18 15.48
CA CYS A 164 -0.59 -7.12 15.28
C CYS A 164 -0.97 -7.23 13.80
N LEU A 165 -1.27 -6.10 13.15
CA LEU A 165 -1.70 -6.09 11.75
C LEU A 165 -0.58 -6.50 10.79
N SER A 166 0.68 -6.13 11.07
CA SER A 166 1.83 -6.56 10.26
C SER A 166 2.04 -8.07 10.32
N SER A 167 1.89 -8.70 11.49
CA SER A 167 1.99 -10.15 11.64
C SER A 167 0.92 -10.88 10.83
N MET A 168 -0.31 -10.37 10.85
CA MET A 168 -1.41 -10.94 10.07
C MET A 168 -1.19 -10.76 8.56
N GLU A 169 -0.75 -9.58 8.12
CA GLU A 169 -0.41 -9.30 6.72
C GLU A 169 0.74 -10.18 6.22
N GLN A 170 1.77 -10.36 7.06
CA GLN A 170 2.89 -11.27 6.76
C GLN A 170 2.42 -12.71 6.57
N LYS A 171 1.57 -13.22 7.46
CA LYS A 171 0.99 -14.56 7.32
C LYS A 171 0.23 -14.70 6.01
N CYS A 172 -0.64 -13.74 5.67
CA CYS A 172 -1.37 -13.74 4.42
C CYS A 172 -0.42 -13.76 3.20
N ASN A 173 0.67 -13.00 3.23
CA ASN A 173 1.67 -12.96 2.17
C ASN A 173 2.44 -14.28 2.03
N VAL A 174 2.73 -14.96 3.14
CA VAL A 174 3.35 -16.30 3.11
C VAL A 174 2.41 -17.30 2.42
N GLU A 175 1.12 -17.32 2.76
CA GLU A 175 0.13 -18.19 2.14
C GLU A 175 -0.01 -17.93 0.62
N LYS A 176 0.00 -16.66 0.20
CA LYS A 176 0.02 -16.29 -1.23
C LYS A 176 1.26 -16.82 -1.94
N LYS A 177 2.45 -16.71 -1.34
CA LYS A 177 3.69 -17.24 -1.91
C LYS A 177 3.66 -18.77 -2.04
N ILE A 178 3.10 -19.47 -1.05
CA ILE A 178 2.92 -20.92 -1.09
C ILE A 178 2.01 -21.28 -2.27
N LEU A 179 0.87 -20.61 -2.41
CA LEU A 179 -0.05 -20.84 -3.54
C LEU A 179 0.65 -20.64 -4.89
N GLN A 180 1.41 -19.56 -5.06
CA GLN A 180 2.14 -19.30 -6.29
C GLN A 180 3.16 -20.41 -6.62
N LYS A 181 3.88 -20.91 -5.61
CA LYS A 181 4.82 -22.04 -5.77
C LYS A 181 4.10 -23.32 -6.20
N LEU A 182 2.97 -23.64 -5.55
CA LEU A 182 2.16 -24.81 -5.89
C LEU A 182 1.60 -24.74 -7.32
N LEU A 183 1.16 -23.56 -7.76
CA LEU A 183 0.68 -23.35 -9.12
C LEU A 183 1.80 -23.54 -10.16
N LYS A 184 3.01 -23.01 -9.89
CA LYS A 184 4.18 -23.22 -10.74
C LYS A 184 4.56 -24.70 -10.82
N GLN A 185 4.56 -25.39 -9.70
CA GLN A 185 4.86 -26.83 -9.63
C GLN A 185 3.82 -27.64 -10.41
N LYS A 186 2.53 -27.35 -10.22
CA LYS A 186 1.46 -28.00 -11.00
C LYS A 186 1.67 -27.80 -12.50
N LEU A 187 1.96 -26.58 -12.94
CA LEU A 187 2.18 -26.27 -14.35
C LEU A 187 3.40 -27.01 -14.91
N TYR A 188 4.47 -27.11 -14.14
CA TYR A 188 5.67 -27.89 -14.51
C TYR A 188 5.32 -29.36 -14.69
N LEU A 189 4.65 -29.99 -13.73
CA LEU A 189 4.26 -31.40 -13.81
C LEU A 189 3.34 -31.68 -15.00
N LEU A 190 2.35 -30.80 -15.25
CA LEU A 190 1.48 -30.96 -16.41
C LEU A 190 2.28 -30.93 -17.74
N ARG A 191 3.27 -30.06 -17.86
CA ARG A 191 4.12 -29.99 -19.04
C ARG A 191 4.94 -31.29 -19.24
N GLN A 192 5.37 -31.93 -18.14
CA GLN A 192 6.11 -33.19 -18.22
C GLN A 192 5.22 -34.38 -18.59
N MET A 193 3.91 -34.30 -18.34
CA MET A 193 2.96 -35.40 -18.65
C MET A 193 2.48 -35.38 -20.10
N PHE A 194 2.64 -34.29 -20.83
CA PHE A 194 2.14 -34.09 -22.19
C PHE A 194 3.26 -33.83 -23.21
N ILE A 195 4.51 -34.17 -22.85
CA ILE A 195 5.66 -34.34 -23.76
C ILE A 195 5.94 -35.84 -23.90
#